data_80957ba3997ba24a17665ebc31848322
#
_entry.id   80957ba3997ba24a17665ebc31848322
#
_cell.length_a   1.000
_cell.length_b   1.000
_cell.length_c   1.000
_cell.angle_alpha   90.00
_cell.angle_beta   90.00
_cell.angle_gamma   90.00
#
_symmetry.space_group_name_H-M   'P 1'
#
loop_
_entity.id
_entity.type
_entity.pdbx_description
1 polymer ?
#
loop_
_entity_poly.entity_id
_entity_poly.type
_entity_poly.pdbx_seq_one_letter_code
_entity_poly.pdbx_strand_id
1 'polypeptide(L)'
;MIPIHSSAYRLDRSYQWNYAHAPVLPRVRHLPPGPGGRLFGHFLNSSLGIAAGPLMNSKWVEGYARLGFDVLTYATVRTSARPALGLPNIRHVDNREVAAVVARRPAANGDATLAVSLGEPSVEPEVWRKDVRRAKERIGRGQILIVSVMGTPFPGCDAEALVTDYAQCAAWAAESGADAVEVHLATPDPFAEHVRMVYENVPLSAQILHRVRTTIGVPVLAKLGAFRTPRLLHETATRLAPWANGFVLVNSISRRVLDEEGAPGFEGPGRERAEVVGAQTFEVASRQIVEMLAWRKAGAWDRAVLAVGGISTAERAHDLLREGADAALVATTAFFDPLLAVRFRQTRATEVA
;
A
#
# COMPACT_ATOMS: atom_id res chain seq x y z
N MET A 1 0.56 -24.65 18.03
CA MET A 1 -0.54 -24.26 17.13
C MET A 1 -0.87 -22.81 17.40
N ILE A 2 -0.64 -21.90 16.42
CA ILE A 2 -1.10 -20.51 16.53
C ILE A 2 -2.61 -20.58 16.37
N PRO A 3 -3.41 -19.95 17.24
CA PRO A 3 -4.85 -19.93 17.07
C PRO A 3 -5.19 -19.38 15.69
N ILE A 4 -6.06 -20.08 14.96
CA ILE A 4 -6.45 -19.80 13.56
C ILE A 4 -7.09 -18.41 13.37
N HIS A 5 -7.24 -17.60 14.42
CA HIS A 5 -7.95 -16.33 14.42
C HIS A 5 -7.13 -15.12 14.92
N SER A 6 -5.81 -15.23 15.08
CA SER A 6 -5.00 -14.07 15.48
C SER A 6 -4.39 -13.38 14.25
N SER A 7 -4.79 -12.13 14.01
CA SER A 7 -4.13 -11.26 13.05
C SER A 7 -2.66 -11.06 13.42
N ALA A 8 -1.78 -11.03 12.40
CA ALA A 8 -0.37 -10.70 12.60
C ALA A 8 -0.19 -9.30 13.18
N TYR A 9 -1.08 -8.36 12.84
CA TYR A 9 -1.21 -7.05 13.49
C TYR A 9 -2.29 -7.13 14.58
N ARG A 10 -1.96 -6.75 15.80
CA ARG A 10 -2.86 -6.74 16.96
C ARG A 10 -3.73 -5.48 16.93
N LEU A 11 -4.99 -5.62 16.53
CA LEU A 11 -5.96 -4.52 16.41
C LEU A 11 -6.32 -3.90 17.78
N ASP A 12 -6.13 -4.66 18.88
CA ASP A 12 -6.34 -4.23 20.26
C ASP A 12 -5.13 -3.50 20.87
N ARG A 13 -4.06 -3.30 20.09
CA ARG A 13 -2.83 -2.66 20.54
C ARG A 13 -2.52 -1.43 19.70
N SER A 14 -1.77 -0.50 20.30
CA SER A 14 -1.33 0.72 19.61
C SER A 14 -0.43 0.39 18.41
N TYR A 15 -0.30 1.34 17.49
CA TYR A 15 0.67 1.25 16.40
C TYR A 15 2.10 1.05 16.92
N GLN A 16 2.48 1.82 17.95
CA GLN A 16 3.81 1.74 18.56
C GLN A 16 4.09 0.36 19.16
N TRP A 17 3.07 -0.25 19.77
CA TRP A 17 3.20 -1.62 20.26
C TRP A 17 3.46 -2.60 19.10
N ASN A 18 2.66 -2.55 18.03
CA ASN A 18 2.83 -3.39 16.85
C ASN A 18 4.17 -3.14 16.13
N TYR A 19 4.64 -1.90 16.10
CA TYR A 19 5.94 -1.54 15.55
C TYR A 19 7.09 -2.19 16.34
N ALA A 20 7.02 -2.16 17.66
CA ALA A 20 8.04 -2.73 18.54
C ALA A 20 8.03 -4.28 18.53
N HIS A 21 6.86 -4.89 18.38
CA HIS A 21 6.65 -6.33 18.46
C HIS A 21 6.39 -6.92 17.07
N ALA A 22 7.45 -7.47 16.45
CA ALA A 22 7.29 -8.17 15.17
C ALA A 22 6.26 -9.31 15.28
N PRO A 23 5.50 -9.60 14.21
CA PRO A 23 4.52 -10.66 14.23
C PRO A 23 5.17 -12.04 14.39
N VAL A 24 4.48 -12.92 15.08
CA VAL A 24 4.83 -14.34 15.07
C VAL A 24 4.25 -14.97 13.82
N LEU A 25 5.09 -15.18 12.81
CA LEU A 25 4.69 -15.73 11.53
C LEU A 25 4.96 -17.22 11.43
N PRO A 26 4.19 -17.99 10.63
CA PRO A 26 4.45 -19.39 10.37
C PRO A 26 5.85 -19.61 9.80
N ARG A 27 6.45 -20.76 10.12
CA ARG A 27 7.72 -21.18 9.51
C ARG A 27 7.44 -22.05 8.28
N VAL A 28 7.96 -21.63 7.15
CA VAL A 28 7.93 -22.40 5.89
C VAL A 28 9.33 -22.97 5.68
N ARG A 29 9.45 -24.31 5.66
CA ARG A 29 10.76 -24.98 5.47
C ARG A 29 11.25 -24.87 4.03
N HIS A 30 10.35 -25.04 3.07
CA HIS A 30 10.65 -24.96 1.64
C HIS A 30 9.57 -24.16 0.95
N LEU A 31 9.96 -23.07 0.31
CA LEU A 31 9.05 -22.30 -0.56
C LEU A 31 8.93 -23.03 -1.90
N PRO A 32 7.72 -23.22 -2.43
CA PRO A 32 7.56 -23.67 -3.80
C PRO A 32 8.24 -22.69 -4.79
N PRO A 33 8.75 -23.15 -5.93
CA PRO A 33 9.25 -22.27 -6.98
C PRO A 33 8.17 -21.24 -7.34
N GLY A 34 8.56 -19.99 -7.47
CA GLY A 34 7.63 -18.94 -7.91
C GLY A 34 7.50 -18.92 -9.43
N PRO A 35 6.44 -18.28 -9.96
CA PRO A 35 6.22 -18.15 -11.39
C PRO A 35 7.25 -17.26 -12.10
N GLY A 36 8.15 -16.65 -11.35
CA GLY A 36 9.06 -15.63 -11.86
C GLY A 36 8.36 -14.29 -12.11
N GLY A 37 9.13 -13.30 -12.51
CA GLY A 37 8.64 -12.00 -12.91
C GLY A 37 9.78 -11.02 -13.16
N ARG A 38 9.44 -9.84 -13.67
CA ARG A 38 10.36 -8.71 -13.80
C ARG A 38 9.68 -7.42 -13.39
N LEU A 39 10.39 -6.60 -12.64
CA LEU A 39 9.91 -5.27 -12.28
C LEU A 39 11.11 -4.33 -12.19
N PHE A 40 11.08 -3.21 -12.90
CA PHE A 40 12.15 -2.20 -12.94
C PHE A 40 13.55 -2.76 -13.20
N GLY A 41 13.67 -3.76 -14.09
CA GLY A 41 14.95 -4.41 -14.40
C GLY A 41 15.35 -5.53 -13.45
N HIS A 42 14.69 -5.68 -12.31
CA HIS A 42 14.95 -6.77 -11.36
C HIS A 42 14.20 -8.05 -11.77
N PHE A 43 14.87 -9.19 -11.66
CA PHE A 43 14.22 -10.50 -11.72
C PHE A 43 13.60 -10.80 -10.37
N LEU A 44 12.34 -11.23 -10.37
CA LEU A 44 11.59 -11.60 -9.17
C LEU A 44 11.37 -13.11 -9.13
N ASN A 45 11.33 -13.70 -7.92
CA ASN A 45 10.89 -15.08 -7.78
C ASN A 45 9.38 -15.20 -8.02
N SER A 46 8.59 -14.17 -7.68
CA SER A 46 7.18 -14.02 -8.05
C SER A 46 6.78 -12.55 -8.12
N SER A 47 5.71 -12.24 -8.87
CA SER A 47 5.13 -10.90 -8.90
C SER A 47 4.09 -10.66 -7.79
N LEU A 48 4.07 -11.48 -6.73
CA LEU A 48 3.24 -11.24 -5.55
C LEU A 48 4.01 -10.48 -4.47
N GLY A 49 3.37 -9.47 -3.90
CA GLY A 49 4.00 -8.63 -2.90
C GLY A 49 3.07 -8.11 -1.82
N ILE A 50 3.61 -7.23 -0.98
CA ILE A 50 2.89 -6.52 0.08
C ILE A 50 2.98 -5.03 -0.17
N ALA A 51 1.81 -4.36 -0.18
CA ALA A 51 1.68 -2.92 -0.31
C ALA A 51 2.14 -2.19 0.97
N ALA A 52 2.37 -0.87 0.88
CA ALA A 52 2.68 -0.05 2.05
C ALA A 52 1.58 -0.13 3.12
N GLY A 53 2.01 -0.16 4.38
CA GLY A 53 1.17 -0.27 5.58
C GLY A 53 1.57 -1.45 6.46
N PRO A 54 1.42 -2.71 6.02
CA PRO A 54 1.77 -3.88 6.83
C PRO A 54 3.24 -3.98 7.23
N LEU A 55 4.17 -3.62 6.35
CA LEU A 55 5.60 -3.79 6.61
C LEU A 55 6.18 -2.58 7.34
N MET A 56 5.86 -2.47 8.63
CA MET A 56 6.17 -1.30 9.45
C MET A 56 7.67 -1.08 9.70
N ASN A 57 8.49 -2.12 9.65
CA ASN A 57 9.95 -2.07 9.83
C ASN A 57 10.64 -3.32 9.26
N SER A 58 11.98 -3.36 9.36
CA SER A 58 12.82 -4.45 8.83
C SER A 58 12.45 -5.84 9.33
N LYS A 59 11.93 -5.97 10.56
CA LYS A 59 11.50 -7.27 11.12
C LYS A 59 10.24 -7.79 10.40
N TRP A 60 9.30 -6.88 10.08
CA TRP A 60 8.11 -7.20 9.31
C TRP A 60 8.47 -7.54 7.87
N VAL A 61 9.35 -6.75 7.24
CA VAL A 61 9.87 -7.02 5.88
C VAL A 61 10.51 -8.40 5.82
N GLU A 62 11.46 -8.70 6.71
CA GLU A 62 12.15 -10.00 6.75
C GLU A 62 11.17 -11.16 6.96
N GLY A 63 10.20 -11.00 7.87
CA GLY A 63 9.22 -12.02 8.17
C GLY A 63 8.40 -12.42 6.93
N TYR A 64 7.88 -11.45 6.21
CA TYR A 64 7.07 -11.71 5.00
C TYR A 64 7.92 -12.09 3.78
N ALA A 65 9.13 -11.58 3.65
CA ALA A 65 10.10 -12.02 2.64
C ALA A 65 10.35 -13.53 2.73
N ARG A 66 10.51 -14.04 3.94
CA ARG A 66 10.69 -15.49 4.22
C ARG A 66 9.46 -16.34 3.89
N LEU A 67 8.28 -15.75 3.83
CA LEU A 67 7.05 -16.43 3.43
C LEU A 67 6.83 -16.42 1.91
N GLY A 68 7.73 -15.79 1.15
CA GLY A 68 7.72 -15.82 -0.31
C GLY A 68 7.00 -14.67 -0.98
N PHE A 69 6.77 -13.56 -0.27
CA PHE A 69 6.42 -12.29 -0.91
C PHE A 69 7.70 -11.65 -1.47
N ASP A 70 7.68 -11.22 -2.73
CA ASP A 70 8.90 -10.79 -3.43
C ASP A 70 8.91 -9.32 -3.84
N VAL A 71 7.76 -8.65 -3.84
CA VAL A 71 7.65 -7.19 -3.94
C VAL A 71 7.24 -6.65 -2.57
N LEU A 72 8.18 -6.03 -1.86
CA LEU A 72 8.02 -5.65 -0.46
C LEU A 72 8.00 -4.14 -0.34
N THR A 73 6.85 -3.56 0.04
CA THR A 73 6.75 -2.11 0.24
C THR A 73 6.82 -1.77 1.72
N TYR A 74 7.93 -1.18 2.15
CA TYR A 74 8.12 -0.62 3.48
C TYR A 74 7.05 0.45 3.74
N ALA A 75 6.48 0.47 4.94
CA ALA A 75 5.41 1.39 5.31
C ALA A 75 5.81 2.86 5.09
N THR A 76 4.81 3.70 4.82
CA THR A 76 5.03 5.10 4.48
C THR A 76 5.84 5.84 5.56
N VAL A 77 6.89 6.52 5.11
CA VAL A 77 7.80 7.31 5.95
C VAL A 77 7.73 8.79 5.60
N ARG A 78 8.22 9.63 6.51
CA ARG A 78 8.18 11.09 6.43
C ARG A 78 9.53 11.71 6.78
N THR A 79 9.68 12.98 6.49
CA THR A 79 10.85 13.81 6.86
C THR A 79 10.89 14.16 8.34
N SER A 80 9.79 13.92 9.07
CA SER A 80 9.69 14.10 10.53
C SER A 80 8.83 13.01 11.15
N ALA A 81 9.01 12.76 12.44
CA ALA A 81 8.17 11.82 13.16
C ALA A 81 6.72 12.31 13.21
N ARG A 82 5.80 11.36 13.08
CA ARG A 82 4.37 11.59 13.26
C ARG A 82 3.78 10.47 14.13
N PRO A 83 3.17 10.78 15.26
CA PRO A 83 2.52 9.78 16.11
C PRO A 83 1.28 9.20 15.41
N ALA A 84 1.00 7.94 15.69
CA ALA A 84 -0.27 7.34 15.28
C ALA A 84 -1.42 7.91 16.12
N LEU A 85 -2.61 7.95 15.52
CA LEU A 85 -3.84 8.27 16.23
C LEU A 85 -4.17 7.19 17.27
N GLY A 86 -4.84 7.60 18.34
CA GLY A 86 -5.20 6.74 19.47
C GLY A 86 -6.16 5.61 19.11
N LEU A 87 -6.22 4.61 19.97
CA LEU A 87 -7.16 3.49 19.86
C LEU A 87 -8.62 3.92 20.11
N PRO A 88 -9.58 3.24 19.46
CA PRO A 88 -9.40 2.31 18.35
C PRO A 88 -8.94 3.06 17.10
N ASN A 89 -7.98 2.50 16.37
CA ASN A 89 -7.46 3.11 15.15
C ASN A 89 -7.59 2.21 13.91
N ILE A 90 -8.01 0.97 14.11
CA ILE A 90 -8.42 0.03 13.07
C ILE A 90 -9.65 -0.72 13.59
N ARG A 91 -10.69 -0.83 12.75
CA ARG A 91 -11.90 -1.59 13.06
C ARG A 91 -12.31 -2.47 11.90
N HIS A 92 -12.86 -3.64 12.19
CA HIS A 92 -13.59 -4.43 11.19
C HIS A 92 -14.87 -3.70 10.79
N VAL A 93 -15.12 -3.64 9.48
CA VAL A 93 -16.29 -2.96 8.94
C VAL A 93 -16.95 -3.77 7.81
N ASP A 94 -18.25 -3.51 7.58
CA ASP A 94 -18.95 -3.82 6.35
C ASP A 94 -18.96 -2.57 5.48
N ASN A 95 -18.37 -2.65 4.30
CA ASN A 95 -18.32 -1.53 3.35
C ASN A 95 -19.64 -1.47 2.58
N ARG A 96 -20.50 -0.52 2.95
CA ARG A 96 -21.78 -0.26 2.28
C ARG A 96 -21.67 0.92 1.34
N GLU A 97 -22.67 1.10 0.48
CA GLU A 97 -22.65 2.13 -0.56
C GLU A 97 -22.43 3.56 -0.02
N VAL A 98 -23.10 3.91 1.07
CA VAL A 98 -23.08 5.27 1.64
C VAL A 98 -21.99 5.44 2.70
N ALA A 99 -21.77 4.41 3.52
CA ALA A 99 -20.83 4.43 4.65
C ALA A 99 -20.29 3.03 4.94
N ALA A 100 -19.14 2.95 5.62
CA ALA A 100 -18.68 1.72 6.24
C ALA A 100 -19.29 1.62 7.65
N VAL A 101 -19.83 0.46 7.99
CA VAL A 101 -20.43 0.21 9.30
C VAL A 101 -19.55 -0.75 10.08
N VAL A 102 -19.29 -0.43 11.36
CA VAL A 102 -18.47 -1.29 12.23
C VAL A 102 -19.13 -2.66 12.34
N ALA A 103 -18.41 -3.72 12.00
CA ALA A 103 -18.93 -5.08 11.97
C ALA A 103 -19.02 -5.68 13.38
N ARG A 104 -20.17 -6.23 13.76
CA ARG A 104 -20.35 -6.96 15.02
C ARG A 104 -19.51 -8.23 15.10
N ARG A 105 -19.35 -8.92 13.96
CA ARG A 105 -18.57 -10.13 13.85
C ARG A 105 -17.52 -9.95 12.75
N PRO A 106 -16.23 -9.99 13.12
CA PRO A 106 -15.17 -9.94 12.13
C PRO A 106 -15.32 -11.09 11.13
N ALA A 107 -15.14 -10.79 9.84
CA ALA A 107 -14.97 -11.85 8.85
C ALA A 107 -13.74 -12.68 9.18
N ALA A 108 -13.82 -13.99 8.96
CA ALA A 108 -12.71 -14.90 9.18
C ALA A 108 -11.73 -14.82 7.98
N ASN A 109 -10.43 -14.99 8.27
CA ASN A 109 -9.37 -15.15 7.27
C ASN A 109 -9.21 -13.97 6.29
N GLY A 110 -8.91 -14.25 5.02
CA GLY A 110 -8.61 -13.28 3.96
C GLY A 110 -9.77 -12.34 3.60
N ASP A 111 -11.00 -12.61 4.00
CA ASP A 111 -12.19 -11.80 3.68
C ASP A 111 -12.37 -10.59 4.60
N ALA A 112 -11.42 -10.32 5.48
CA ALA A 112 -11.48 -9.16 6.37
C ALA A 112 -11.52 -7.85 5.58
N THR A 113 -12.41 -6.95 6.01
CA THR A 113 -12.47 -5.57 5.56
C THR A 113 -12.31 -4.66 6.77
N LEU A 114 -11.42 -3.70 6.67
CA LEU A 114 -11.02 -2.84 7.77
C LEU A 114 -11.24 -1.37 7.41
N ALA A 115 -11.65 -0.59 8.38
CA ALA A 115 -11.48 0.86 8.37
C ALA A 115 -10.22 1.20 9.17
N VAL A 116 -9.34 2.00 8.57
CA VAL A 116 -8.03 2.38 9.11
C VAL A 116 -7.99 3.87 9.35
N SER A 117 -7.76 4.28 10.59
CA SER A 117 -7.62 5.67 11.03
C SER A 117 -6.36 5.81 11.87
N LEU A 118 -5.20 5.56 11.26
CA LEU A 118 -3.88 5.60 11.91
C LEU A 118 -3.24 6.99 11.86
N GLY A 119 -3.64 7.86 10.92
CA GLY A 119 -3.04 9.18 10.71
C GLY A 119 -1.68 9.14 10.04
N GLU A 120 -1.36 8.03 9.36
CA GLU A 120 -0.13 7.83 8.57
C GLU A 120 1.15 8.14 9.39
N PRO A 121 1.39 7.34 10.46
CA PRO A 121 2.49 7.56 11.39
C PRO A 121 3.85 7.29 10.75
N SER A 122 4.86 7.99 11.25
CA SER A 122 6.27 7.74 10.93
C SER A 122 7.13 7.90 12.17
N VAL A 123 8.18 7.11 12.28
CA VAL A 123 9.26 7.34 13.24
C VAL A 123 10.25 8.37 12.69
N GLU A 124 11.17 8.83 13.53
CA GLU A 124 12.21 9.81 13.15
C GLU A 124 13.01 9.32 11.93
N PRO A 125 13.44 10.22 11.04
CA PRO A 125 14.18 9.88 9.82
C PRO A 125 15.44 9.06 10.08
N GLU A 126 16.20 9.38 11.13
CA GLU A 126 17.40 8.65 11.51
C GLU A 126 17.12 7.20 11.88
N VAL A 127 15.91 6.94 12.40
CA VAL A 127 15.48 5.60 12.80
C VAL A 127 15.07 4.81 11.55
N TRP A 128 14.12 5.32 10.74
CA TRP A 128 13.63 4.57 9.59
C TRP A 128 14.68 4.41 8.49
N ARG A 129 15.56 5.40 8.26
CA ARG A 129 16.66 5.30 7.28
C ARG A 129 17.61 4.15 7.62
N LYS A 130 17.98 4.00 8.89
CA LYS A 130 18.80 2.87 9.36
C LYS A 130 18.04 1.55 9.22
N ASP A 131 16.75 1.55 9.49
CA ASP A 131 15.93 0.35 9.44
C ASP A 131 15.63 -0.10 8.00
N VAL A 132 15.46 0.83 7.05
CA VAL A 132 15.36 0.52 5.61
C VAL A 132 16.63 -0.16 5.11
N ARG A 133 17.84 0.32 5.50
CA ARG A 133 19.10 -0.36 5.16
C ARG A 133 19.10 -1.80 5.68
N ARG A 134 18.69 -2.01 6.93
CA ARG A 134 18.55 -3.37 7.50
C ARG A 134 17.53 -4.21 6.75
N ALA A 135 16.40 -3.63 6.35
CA ALA A 135 15.39 -4.33 5.57
C ALA A 135 15.98 -4.80 4.23
N LYS A 136 16.74 -3.91 3.54
CA LYS A 136 17.40 -4.24 2.27
C LYS A 136 18.42 -5.38 2.41
N GLU A 137 19.19 -5.39 3.49
CA GLU A 137 20.16 -6.45 3.78
C GLU A 137 19.52 -7.81 4.09
N ARG A 138 18.25 -7.83 4.50
CA ARG A 138 17.53 -9.02 4.96
C ARG A 138 16.62 -9.67 3.94
N ILE A 139 16.36 -9.01 2.82
CA ILE A 139 15.65 -9.60 1.70
C ILE A 139 16.61 -10.41 0.82
N GLY A 140 16.07 -11.42 0.15
CA GLY A 140 16.86 -12.35 -0.66
C GLY A 140 16.95 -11.96 -2.13
N ARG A 141 17.74 -12.74 -2.86
CA ARG A 141 17.79 -12.65 -4.33
C ARG A 141 16.39 -12.90 -4.91
N GLY A 142 15.99 -12.12 -5.90
CA GLY A 142 14.65 -12.20 -6.51
C GLY A 142 13.57 -11.52 -5.68
N GLN A 143 13.96 -10.67 -4.73
CA GLN A 143 13.05 -9.79 -3.96
C GLN A 143 13.50 -8.35 -4.11
N ILE A 144 12.53 -7.42 -4.11
CA ILE A 144 12.79 -5.97 -4.15
C ILE A 144 12.14 -5.26 -2.97
N LEU A 145 12.79 -4.17 -2.55
CA LEU A 145 12.31 -3.28 -1.51
C LEU A 145 11.86 -1.95 -2.12
N ILE A 146 10.58 -1.68 -2.06
CA ILE A 146 9.98 -0.38 -2.34
C ILE A 146 9.85 0.36 -1.01
N VAL A 147 10.15 1.65 -0.98
CA VAL A 147 9.90 2.49 0.20
C VAL A 147 8.82 3.51 -0.14
N SER A 148 7.72 3.49 0.63
CA SER A 148 6.64 4.47 0.47
C SER A 148 6.99 5.75 1.23
N VAL A 149 6.86 6.90 0.56
CA VAL A 149 7.20 8.22 1.10
C VAL A 149 6.04 9.18 1.00
N MET A 150 5.96 10.11 1.94
CA MET A 150 4.93 11.14 1.97
C MET A 150 5.50 12.45 2.49
N GLY A 151 5.02 13.56 1.93
CA GLY A 151 5.29 14.89 2.47
C GLY A 151 4.52 15.16 3.76
N THR A 152 5.06 16.03 4.58
CA THR A 152 4.47 16.43 5.87
C THR A 152 4.12 17.92 5.83
N PRO A 153 2.85 18.30 5.64
CA PRO A 153 2.47 19.69 5.74
C PRO A 153 2.66 20.20 7.18
N PHE A 154 3.10 21.45 7.31
CA PHE A 154 3.33 22.15 8.57
C PHE A 154 2.66 23.52 8.56
N PRO A 155 2.48 24.22 9.70
CA PRO A 155 1.91 25.57 9.71
C PRO A 155 2.70 26.54 8.83
N GLY A 156 2.02 27.19 7.89
CA GLY A 156 2.64 28.09 6.89
C GLY A 156 3.28 27.39 5.69
N CYS A 157 3.14 26.05 5.58
CA CYS A 157 3.58 25.29 4.42
C CYS A 157 2.79 25.72 3.17
N ASP A 158 3.48 26.06 2.10
CA ASP A 158 2.91 26.21 0.76
C ASP A 158 3.13 24.96 -0.10
N ALA A 159 2.63 25.01 -1.33
CA ALA A 159 2.75 23.89 -2.26
C ALA A 159 4.21 23.56 -2.60
N GLU A 160 5.09 24.56 -2.74
CA GLU A 160 6.49 24.35 -3.08
C GLU A 160 7.27 23.73 -1.91
N ALA A 161 6.97 24.15 -0.67
CA ALA A 161 7.53 23.54 0.53
C ALA A 161 7.12 22.06 0.66
N LEU A 162 5.84 21.75 0.39
CA LEU A 162 5.36 20.37 0.41
C LEU A 162 6.02 19.52 -0.69
N VAL A 163 6.15 20.05 -1.90
CA VAL A 163 6.83 19.38 -3.03
C VAL A 163 8.30 19.09 -2.67
N THR A 164 8.98 20.04 -2.05
CA THR A 164 10.35 19.89 -1.59
C THR A 164 10.50 18.83 -0.50
N ASP A 165 9.55 18.78 0.42
CA ASP A 165 9.52 17.79 1.50
C ASP A 165 9.34 16.36 0.98
N TYR A 166 8.44 16.15 -0.01
CA TYR A 166 8.32 14.87 -0.72
C TYR A 166 9.63 14.43 -1.36
N ALA A 167 10.31 15.35 -2.06
CA ALA A 167 11.56 15.05 -2.74
C ALA A 167 12.69 14.71 -1.75
N GLN A 168 12.77 15.42 -0.64
CA GLN A 168 13.73 15.14 0.43
C GLN A 168 13.50 13.76 1.05
N CYS A 169 12.24 13.42 1.34
CA CYS A 169 11.90 12.09 1.86
C CYS A 169 12.28 10.99 0.88
N ALA A 170 12.00 11.20 -0.42
CA ALA A 170 12.34 10.26 -1.49
C ALA A 170 13.87 10.10 -1.65
N ALA A 171 14.64 11.19 -1.56
CA ALA A 171 16.09 11.13 -1.59
C ALA A 171 16.64 10.25 -0.45
N TRP A 172 16.17 10.46 0.77
CA TRP A 172 16.57 9.65 1.92
C TRP A 172 16.19 8.17 1.79
N ALA A 173 15.02 7.88 1.19
CA ALA A 173 14.59 6.50 0.93
C ALA A 173 15.53 5.81 -0.09
N ALA A 174 15.86 6.48 -1.20
CA ALA A 174 16.78 5.98 -2.21
C ALA A 174 18.19 5.77 -1.64
N GLU A 175 18.74 6.75 -0.90
CA GLU A 175 20.04 6.65 -0.20
C GLU A 175 20.08 5.52 0.83
N SER A 176 18.93 5.12 1.35
CA SER A 176 18.81 4.03 2.32
C SER A 176 18.71 2.65 1.67
N GLY A 177 18.72 2.56 0.33
CA GLY A 177 18.79 1.31 -0.43
C GLY A 177 17.45 0.81 -0.97
N ALA A 178 16.45 1.70 -1.12
CA ALA A 178 15.22 1.37 -1.84
C ALA A 178 15.53 1.02 -3.31
N ASP A 179 14.94 -0.07 -3.83
CA ASP A 179 15.01 -0.42 -5.26
C ASP A 179 14.04 0.44 -6.09
N ALA A 180 12.99 0.97 -5.47
CA ALA A 180 12.06 1.95 -6.02
C ALA A 180 11.44 2.77 -4.88
N VAL A 181 10.94 3.96 -5.20
CA VAL A 181 10.23 4.82 -4.25
C VAL A 181 8.78 4.96 -4.66
N GLU A 182 7.85 4.65 -3.73
CA GLU A 182 6.42 4.88 -3.89
C GLU A 182 6.05 6.24 -3.30
N VAL A 183 5.61 7.17 -4.13
CA VAL A 183 5.09 8.47 -3.71
C VAL A 183 3.62 8.31 -3.33
N HIS A 184 3.32 8.41 -2.05
CA HIS A 184 1.97 8.25 -1.52
C HIS A 184 1.15 9.53 -1.72
N LEU A 185 0.27 9.53 -2.73
CA LEU A 185 -0.60 10.66 -3.08
C LEU A 185 -2.05 10.47 -2.57
N ALA A 186 -2.39 9.30 -2.05
CA ALA A 186 -3.72 8.98 -1.53
C ALA A 186 -3.90 9.49 -0.09
N THR A 187 -3.60 10.75 0.15
CA THR A 187 -3.69 11.46 1.42
C THR A 187 -4.48 12.75 1.23
N PRO A 188 -5.10 13.32 2.26
CA PRO A 188 -5.80 14.61 2.15
C PRO A 188 -4.90 15.71 1.59
N ASP A 189 -5.44 16.47 0.62
CA ASP A 189 -4.79 17.67 0.07
C ASP A 189 -4.86 18.81 1.10
N PRO A 190 -3.72 19.27 1.66
CA PRO A 190 -3.72 20.30 2.71
C PRO A 190 -4.12 21.69 2.20
N PHE A 191 -4.19 21.89 0.88
CA PHE A 191 -4.53 23.17 0.24
C PHE A 191 -5.95 23.19 -0.31
N ALA A 192 -6.71 22.11 -0.12
CA ALA A 192 -8.08 22.04 -0.63
C ALA A 192 -9.07 22.67 0.35
N GLU A 193 -9.98 23.51 -0.18
CA GLU A 193 -11.11 24.04 0.58
C GLU A 193 -12.14 22.96 0.96
N HIS A 194 -12.23 21.88 0.15
CA HIS A 194 -13.11 20.75 0.37
C HIS A 194 -12.32 19.46 0.46
N VAL A 195 -12.90 18.44 1.09
CA VAL A 195 -12.26 17.13 1.23
C VAL A 195 -11.92 16.53 -0.12
N ARG A 196 -10.63 16.55 -0.44
CA ARG A 196 -10.01 16.04 -1.67
C ARG A 196 -8.68 15.40 -1.31
N MET A 197 -8.28 14.39 -2.07
CA MET A 197 -6.95 13.76 -1.93
C MET A 197 -5.93 14.45 -2.84
N VAL A 198 -4.65 14.33 -2.50
CA VAL A 198 -3.56 14.93 -3.29
C VAL A 198 -3.58 14.41 -4.74
N TYR A 199 -3.84 13.10 -4.96
CA TYR A 199 -3.92 12.55 -6.32
C TYR A 199 -5.06 13.15 -7.18
N GLU A 200 -6.09 13.73 -6.58
CA GLU A 200 -7.16 14.43 -7.26
C GLU A 200 -6.77 15.89 -7.62
N ASN A 201 -5.69 16.41 -7.01
CA ASN A 201 -5.04 17.66 -7.38
C ASN A 201 -3.91 17.36 -8.37
N VAL A 202 -4.30 17.16 -9.64
CA VAL A 202 -3.39 16.74 -10.70
C VAL A 202 -2.18 17.67 -10.88
N PRO A 203 -2.31 19.02 -10.84
CA PRO A 203 -1.17 19.93 -10.90
C PRO A 203 -0.17 19.70 -9.75
N LEU A 204 -0.65 19.62 -8.51
CA LEU A 204 0.21 19.38 -7.34
C LEU A 204 0.90 18.00 -7.42
N SER A 205 0.13 16.94 -7.76
CA SER A 205 0.67 15.60 -7.94
C SER A 205 1.76 15.53 -9.01
N ALA A 206 1.56 16.22 -10.13
CA ALA A 206 2.55 16.29 -11.20
C ALA A 206 3.83 17.02 -10.75
N GLN A 207 3.71 18.12 -10.00
CA GLN A 207 4.84 18.85 -9.43
C GLN A 207 5.64 17.96 -8.44
N ILE A 208 4.94 17.27 -7.55
CA ILE A 208 5.56 16.32 -6.60
C ILE A 208 6.34 15.24 -7.35
N LEU A 209 5.69 14.55 -8.28
CA LEU A 209 6.33 13.46 -9.04
C LEU A 209 7.49 13.95 -9.90
N HIS A 210 7.36 15.11 -10.56
CA HIS A 210 8.43 15.72 -11.33
C HIS A 210 9.66 15.99 -10.44
N ARG A 211 9.45 16.65 -9.29
CA ARG A 211 10.53 16.97 -8.36
C ARG A 211 11.19 15.71 -7.82
N VAL A 212 10.40 14.72 -7.38
CA VAL A 212 10.94 13.42 -6.92
C VAL A 212 11.73 12.75 -8.04
N ARG A 213 11.15 12.64 -9.25
CA ARG A 213 11.79 11.98 -10.41
C ARG A 213 13.12 12.59 -10.81
N THR A 214 13.25 13.92 -10.67
CA THR A 214 14.49 14.65 -10.96
C THR A 214 15.51 14.62 -9.81
N THR A 215 15.07 14.23 -8.61
CA THR A 215 15.94 14.18 -7.42
C THR A 215 16.59 12.80 -7.23
N ILE A 216 15.92 11.70 -7.61
CA ILE A 216 16.40 10.34 -7.35
C ILE A 216 16.65 9.54 -8.63
N GLY A 217 17.60 8.61 -8.56
CA GLY A 217 17.96 7.73 -9.69
C GLY A 217 17.18 6.42 -9.77
N VAL A 218 16.43 6.05 -8.71
CA VAL A 218 15.62 4.82 -8.70
C VAL A 218 14.22 5.06 -9.26
N PRO A 219 13.49 4.01 -9.70
CA PRO A 219 12.13 4.13 -10.20
C PRO A 219 11.19 4.80 -9.21
N VAL A 220 10.29 5.65 -9.73
CA VAL A 220 9.27 6.39 -8.98
C VAL A 220 7.89 5.83 -9.29
N LEU A 221 7.13 5.47 -8.26
CA LEU A 221 5.77 4.98 -8.35
C LEU A 221 4.79 6.02 -7.80
N ALA A 222 3.68 6.23 -8.48
CA ALA A 222 2.58 7.05 -7.99
C ALA A 222 1.52 6.17 -7.33
N LYS A 223 1.31 6.31 -6.02
CA LYS A 223 0.24 5.60 -5.31
C LYS A 223 -1.04 6.42 -5.31
N LEU A 224 -2.08 5.85 -5.89
CA LEU A 224 -3.37 6.47 -6.12
C LEU A 224 -4.48 5.78 -5.31
N GLY A 225 -5.49 6.54 -4.93
CA GLY A 225 -6.72 6.03 -4.34
C GLY A 225 -7.79 5.70 -5.39
N ALA A 226 -9.02 5.48 -4.93
CA ALA A 226 -10.17 5.21 -5.79
C ALA A 226 -10.70 6.50 -6.44
N PHE A 227 -10.86 6.47 -7.74
CA PHE A 227 -11.47 7.56 -8.51
C PHE A 227 -12.98 7.38 -8.64
N ARG A 228 -13.70 8.49 -8.67
CA ARG A 228 -15.15 8.49 -8.82
C ARG A 228 -15.60 8.11 -10.24
N THR A 229 -14.80 8.44 -11.25
CA THR A 229 -15.11 8.14 -12.65
C THR A 229 -13.86 7.67 -13.41
N PRO A 230 -14.03 6.81 -14.44
CA PRO A 230 -12.95 6.40 -15.34
C PRO A 230 -12.24 7.59 -15.99
N ARG A 231 -13.00 8.62 -16.35
CA ARG A 231 -12.45 9.84 -16.97
C ARG A 231 -11.41 10.52 -16.07
N LEU A 232 -11.71 10.71 -14.77
CA LEU A 232 -10.78 11.34 -13.83
C LEU A 232 -9.53 10.48 -13.65
N LEU A 233 -9.69 9.16 -13.57
CA LEU A 233 -8.56 8.21 -13.51
C LEU A 233 -7.67 8.36 -14.74
N HIS A 234 -8.26 8.38 -15.96
CA HIS A 234 -7.53 8.52 -17.22
C HIS A 234 -6.78 9.84 -17.32
N GLU A 235 -7.46 10.96 -17.04
CA GLU A 235 -6.87 12.30 -17.06
C GLU A 235 -5.69 12.39 -16.09
N THR A 236 -5.85 11.87 -14.86
CA THR A 236 -4.79 11.85 -13.86
C THR A 236 -3.61 10.97 -14.30
N ALA A 237 -3.86 9.73 -14.70
CA ALA A 237 -2.81 8.81 -15.13
C ALA A 237 -2.01 9.38 -16.32
N THR A 238 -2.69 9.95 -17.32
CA THR A 238 -2.05 10.56 -18.49
C THR A 238 -1.14 11.73 -18.10
N ARG A 239 -1.58 12.57 -17.17
CA ARG A 239 -0.80 13.73 -16.70
C ARG A 239 0.39 13.33 -15.82
N LEU A 240 0.29 12.24 -15.07
CA LEU A 240 1.34 11.75 -14.17
C LEU A 240 2.33 10.81 -14.87
N ALA A 241 1.94 10.12 -15.94
CA ALA A 241 2.76 9.14 -16.65
C ALA A 241 4.15 9.65 -17.07
N PRO A 242 4.37 10.92 -17.49
CA PRO A 242 5.70 11.42 -17.81
C PRO A 242 6.69 11.38 -16.62
N TRP A 243 6.17 11.46 -15.39
CA TRP A 243 6.98 11.59 -14.16
C TRP A 243 7.02 10.33 -13.30
N ALA A 244 6.17 9.34 -13.60
CA ALA A 244 6.15 8.05 -12.89
C ALA A 244 6.71 6.92 -13.75
N ASN A 245 7.40 5.96 -13.15
CA ASN A 245 7.76 4.69 -13.77
C ASN A 245 6.65 3.65 -13.63
N GLY A 246 5.70 3.88 -12.74
CA GLY A 246 4.53 3.02 -12.55
C GLY A 246 3.48 3.65 -11.63
N PHE A 247 2.33 2.98 -11.59
CA PHE A 247 1.20 3.32 -10.75
C PHE A 247 0.90 2.18 -9.76
N VAL A 248 0.58 2.54 -8.53
CA VAL A 248 0.10 1.61 -7.51
C VAL A 248 -1.33 1.99 -7.16
N LEU A 249 -2.29 1.15 -7.45
CA LEU A 249 -3.71 1.42 -7.24
C LEU A 249 -4.50 0.12 -6.97
N VAL A 250 -5.51 0.15 -6.15
CA VAL A 250 -6.13 1.28 -5.44
C VAL A 250 -5.70 1.21 -3.97
N ASN A 251 -5.19 2.33 -3.40
CA ASN A 251 -4.75 2.36 -2.01
C ASN A 251 -5.88 1.96 -1.04
N SER A 252 -7.01 2.64 -1.17
CA SER A 252 -8.14 2.52 -0.25
C SER A 252 -9.37 3.23 -0.82
N ILE A 253 -10.50 3.07 -0.14
CA ILE A 253 -11.73 3.82 -0.40
C ILE A 253 -12.04 4.66 0.84
N SER A 254 -11.99 5.99 0.74
CA SER A 254 -12.36 6.86 1.85
C SER A 254 -13.88 6.80 2.10
N ARG A 255 -14.30 6.47 3.33
CA ARG A 255 -15.71 6.34 3.75
C ARG A 255 -15.95 7.04 5.09
N ARG A 256 -17.17 7.51 5.29
CA ARG A 256 -17.66 7.74 6.66
C ARG A 256 -17.72 6.40 7.36
N VAL A 257 -17.28 6.36 8.62
CA VAL A 257 -17.34 5.13 9.41
C VAL A 257 -18.30 5.35 10.57
N LEU A 258 -19.33 4.52 10.63
CA LEU A 258 -20.40 4.61 11.62
C LEU A 258 -20.47 3.30 12.41
N ASP A 259 -20.91 3.36 13.66
CA ASP A 259 -21.40 2.18 14.35
C ASP A 259 -22.83 1.80 13.86
N GLU A 260 -23.43 0.81 14.46
CA GLU A 260 -24.78 0.36 14.07
C GLU A 260 -25.87 1.35 14.47
N GLU A 261 -25.64 2.13 15.49
CA GLU A 261 -26.52 3.18 15.98
C GLU A 261 -26.38 4.47 15.16
N GLY A 262 -25.42 4.53 14.22
CA GLY A 262 -25.16 5.68 13.34
C GLY A 262 -24.25 6.73 13.95
N ALA A 263 -23.63 6.46 15.11
CA ALA A 263 -22.61 7.31 15.68
C ALA A 263 -21.25 7.13 15.00
N PRO A 264 -20.29 8.08 15.15
CA PRO A 264 -18.96 7.95 14.57
C PRO A 264 -18.24 6.67 15.02
N GLY A 265 -17.74 5.89 14.07
CA GLY A 265 -16.98 4.67 14.36
C GLY A 265 -15.59 4.90 14.95
N PHE A 266 -15.06 6.13 14.84
CA PHE A 266 -13.83 6.57 15.48
C PHE A 266 -14.06 7.91 16.19
N GLU A 267 -13.59 8.01 17.41
CA GLU A 267 -13.68 9.22 18.22
C GLU A 267 -12.55 10.21 17.91
N GLY A 268 -12.83 11.49 18.03
CA GLY A 268 -11.88 12.58 17.87
C GLY A 268 -12.03 13.36 16.56
N PRO A 269 -11.52 14.60 16.53
CA PRO A 269 -11.68 15.50 15.38
C PRO A 269 -10.97 14.95 14.13
N GLY A 270 -11.61 15.10 12.96
CA GLY A 270 -11.07 14.69 11.67
C GLY A 270 -11.04 13.18 11.43
N ARG A 271 -11.78 12.39 12.24
CA ARG A 271 -11.85 10.92 12.14
C ARG A 271 -13.21 10.40 11.67
N GLU A 272 -14.09 11.27 11.20
CA GLU A 272 -15.42 10.93 10.68
C GLU A 272 -15.32 10.07 9.42
N ARG A 273 -14.19 10.22 8.70
CA ARG A 273 -13.84 9.38 7.54
C ARG A 273 -12.58 8.61 7.85
N ALA A 274 -12.53 7.38 7.33
CA ALA A 274 -11.34 6.54 7.39
C ALA A 274 -11.13 5.80 6.07
N GLU A 275 -9.94 5.26 5.93
CA GLU A 275 -9.53 4.48 4.77
C GLU A 275 -10.08 3.05 4.89
N VAL A 276 -11.02 2.67 4.01
CA VAL A 276 -11.54 1.30 3.94
C VAL A 276 -10.66 0.49 3.01
N VAL A 277 -10.17 -0.65 3.53
CA VAL A 277 -9.26 -1.59 2.87
C VAL A 277 -9.73 -3.04 3.10
N GLY A 278 -9.26 -3.97 2.28
CA GLY A 278 -9.57 -5.39 2.44
C GLY A 278 -10.59 -5.91 1.44
N ALA A 279 -11.11 -7.11 1.66
CA ALA A 279 -11.77 -7.93 0.64
C ALA A 279 -12.92 -7.25 -0.10
N GLN A 280 -13.73 -6.43 0.60
CA GLN A 280 -14.88 -5.74 -0.02
C GLN A 280 -14.51 -4.53 -0.88
N THR A 281 -13.22 -4.18 -0.98
CA THR A 281 -12.76 -3.13 -1.91
C THR A 281 -12.35 -3.69 -3.28
N PHE A 282 -12.31 -5.01 -3.44
CA PHE A 282 -11.76 -5.67 -4.64
C PHE A 282 -12.50 -5.29 -5.92
N GLU A 283 -13.81 -5.23 -5.91
CA GLU A 283 -14.60 -4.92 -7.11
C GLU A 283 -14.28 -3.51 -7.65
N VAL A 284 -14.20 -2.53 -6.76
CA VAL A 284 -13.85 -1.14 -7.16
C VAL A 284 -12.40 -1.08 -7.63
N ALA A 285 -11.49 -1.74 -6.94
CA ALA A 285 -10.07 -1.74 -7.29
C ALA A 285 -9.81 -2.47 -8.61
N SER A 286 -10.32 -3.68 -8.79
CA SER A 286 -10.09 -4.48 -10.00
C SER A 286 -10.63 -3.80 -11.25
N ARG A 287 -11.80 -3.17 -11.18
CA ARG A 287 -12.35 -2.38 -12.30
C ARG A 287 -11.38 -1.28 -12.74
N GLN A 288 -10.87 -0.48 -11.81
CA GLN A 288 -9.94 0.62 -12.14
C GLN A 288 -8.58 0.12 -12.62
N ILE A 289 -8.09 -1.00 -12.06
CA ILE A 289 -6.86 -1.64 -12.52
C ILE A 289 -7.01 -2.13 -13.97
N VAL A 290 -8.09 -2.84 -14.29
CA VAL A 290 -8.36 -3.34 -15.64
C VAL A 290 -8.49 -2.19 -16.64
N GLU A 291 -9.14 -1.10 -16.29
CA GLU A 291 -9.19 0.13 -17.13
C GLU A 291 -7.78 0.69 -17.39
N MET A 292 -6.94 0.80 -16.37
CA MET A 292 -5.54 1.24 -16.52
C MET A 292 -4.75 0.34 -17.46
N LEU A 293 -4.91 -0.98 -17.33
CA LEU A 293 -4.25 -1.96 -18.17
C LEU A 293 -4.74 -1.89 -19.63
N ALA A 294 -6.04 -1.67 -19.83
CA ALA A 294 -6.61 -1.48 -21.16
C ALA A 294 -6.05 -0.23 -21.86
N TRP A 295 -5.91 0.90 -21.16
CA TRP A 295 -5.30 2.11 -21.73
C TRP A 295 -3.82 1.92 -22.04
N ARG A 296 -3.07 1.25 -21.18
CA ARG A 296 -1.68 0.87 -21.47
C ARG A 296 -1.59 0.03 -22.74
N LYS A 297 -2.42 -0.99 -22.87
CA LYS A 297 -2.50 -1.84 -24.05
C LYS A 297 -2.88 -1.07 -25.31
N ALA A 298 -3.72 -0.07 -25.20
CA ALA A 298 -4.10 0.84 -26.30
C ALA A 298 -2.99 1.87 -26.63
N GLY A 299 -1.86 1.87 -25.94
CA GLY A 299 -0.72 2.73 -26.22
C GLY A 299 -0.82 4.16 -25.64
N ALA A 300 -1.71 4.39 -24.67
CA ALA A 300 -1.83 5.70 -24.01
C ALA A 300 -0.55 6.08 -23.26
N TRP A 301 0.14 5.10 -22.68
CA TRP A 301 1.41 5.22 -21.95
C TRP A 301 2.01 3.81 -21.71
N ASP A 302 3.29 3.78 -21.39
CA ASP A 302 4.03 2.55 -21.03
C ASP A 302 4.62 2.69 -19.62
N ARG A 303 3.81 2.37 -18.62
CA ARG A 303 4.20 2.43 -17.21
C ARG A 303 3.75 1.16 -16.50
N ALA A 304 4.53 0.71 -15.52
CA ALA A 304 4.14 -0.43 -14.71
C ALA A 304 2.85 -0.17 -13.95
N VAL A 305 2.03 -1.22 -13.77
CA VAL A 305 0.81 -1.18 -12.96
C VAL A 305 0.93 -2.23 -11.86
N LEU A 306 1.07 -1.78 -10.63
CA LEU A 306 1.08 -2.62 -9.44
C LEU A 306 -0.34 -2.62 -8.85
N ALA A 307 -1.01 -3.75 -8.99
CA ALA A 307 -2.39 -3.91 -8.56
C ALA A 307 -2.49 -4.08 -7.05
N VAL A 308 -3.30 -3.27 -6.39
CA VAL A 308 -3.60 -3.37 -4.95
C VAL A 308 -5.05 -3.01 -4.68
N GLY A 309 -5.64 -3.59 -3.64
CA GLY A 309 -7.02 -3.35 -3.19
C GLY A 309 -7.86 -4.61 -3.19
N GLY A 310 -8.11 -5.16 -2.00
CA GLY A 310 -9.02 -6.31 -1.79
C GLY A 310 -8.57 -7.65 -2.34
N ILE A 311 -7.31 -7.80 -2.74
CA ILE A 311 -6.73 -9.08 -3.18
C ILE A 311 -6.65 -9.99 -1.94
N SER A 312 -7.61 -10.92 -1.81
CA SER A 312 -7.75 -11.78 -0.63
C SER A 312 -7.42 -13.25 -0.91
N THR A 313 -7.24 -13.63 -2.16
CA THR A 313 -6.91 -15.01 -2.55
C THR A 313 -5.81 -15.04 -3.61
N ALA A 314 -5.19 -16.22 -3.79
CA ALA A 314 -4.19 -16.44 -4.83
C ALA A 314 -4.78 -16.28 -6.23
N GLU A 315 -6.02 -16.73 -6.44
CA GLU A 315 -6.75 -16.63 -7.70
C GLU A 315 -6.94 -15.18 -8.12
N ARG A 316 -7.41 -14.30 -7.21
CA ARG A 316 -7.55 -12.85 -7.48
C ARG A 316 -6.22 -12.22 -7.89
N ALA A 317 -5.11 -12.64 -7.25
CA ALA A 317 -3.78 -12.15 -7.63
C ALA A 317 -3.38 -12.65 -9.04
N HIS A 318 -3.60 -13.93 -9.34
CA HIS A 318 -3.34 -14.50 -10.66
C HIS A 318 -4.19 -13.86 -11.75
N ASP A 319 -5.47 -13.57 -11.46
CA ASP A 319 -6.37 -12.91 -12.43
C ASP A 319 -5.82 -11.55 -12.85
N LEU A 320 -5.46 -10.69 -11.90
CA LEU A 320 -4.91 -9.37 -12.20
C LEU A 320 -3.56 -9.44 -12.94
N LEU A 321 -2.72 -10.41 -12.62
CA LEU A 321 -1.46 -10.63 -13.35
C LEU A 321 -1.72 -11.15 -14.78
N ARG A 322 -2.75 -11.98 -15.00
CA ARG A 322 -3.16 -12.42 -16.34
C ARG A 322 -3.75 -11.29 -17.18
N GLU A 323 -4.45 -10.34 -16.57
CA GLU A 323 -4.90 -9.10 -17.22
C GLU A 323 -3.74 -8.18 -17.60
N GLY A 324 -2.53 -8.42 -17.06
CA GLY A 324 -1.30 -7.72 -17.44
C GLY A 324 -0.72 -6.83 -16.33
N ALA A 325 -1.19 -6.90 -15.08
CA ALA A 325 -0.51 -6.21 -13.99
C ALA A 325 0.93 -6.72 -13.81
N ASP A 326 1.87 -5.82 -13.51
CA ASP A 326 3.30 -6.17 -13.32
C ASP A 326 3.56 -6.78 -11.95
N ALA A 327 2.73 -6.44 -10.96
CA ALA A 327 2.71 -7.07 -9.64
C ALA A 327 1.31 -7.01 -9.03
N ALA A 328 1.00 -7.98 -8.17
CA ALA A 328 -0.19 -8.00 -7.32
C ALA A 328 0.24 -7.82 -5.86
N LEU A 329 -0.28 -6.81 -5.18
CA LEU A 329 0.10 -6.46 -3.83
C LEU A 329 -1.07 -6.65 -2.86
N VAL A 330 -0.82 -7.34 -1.76
CA VAL A 330 -1.79 -7.49 -0.67
C VAL A 330 -1.45 -6.57 0.50
N ALA A 331 -2.45 -6.19 1.28
CA ALA A 331 -2.26 -5.45 2.52
C ALA A 331 -2.99 -6.14 3.68
N THR A 332 -4.30 -5.97 3.78
CA THR A 332 -5.14 -6.55 4.84
C THR A 332 -4.96 -8.05 4.93
N THR A 333 -4.94 -8.74 3.80
CA THR A 333 -4.80 -10.20 3.72
C THR A 333 -3.50 -10.68 4.36
N ALA A 334 -2.41 -9.93 4.24
CA ALA A 334 -1.14 -10.30 4.88
C ALA A 334 -1.27 -10.45 6.41
N PHE A 335 -2.15 -9.68 7.05
CA PHE A 335 -2.38 -9.77 8.50
C PHE A 335 -3.09 -11.05 8.92
N PHE A 336 -4.06 -11.51 8.11
CA PHE A 336 -4.95 -12.62 8.47
C PHE A 336 -4.55 -13.94 7.81
N ASP A 337 -3.83 -13.86 6.70
CA ASP A 337 -3.40 -15.00 5.89
C ASP A 337 -1.95 -14.82 5.39
N PRO A 338 -0.98 -14.93 6.29
CA PRO A 338 0.43 -14.75 5.94
C PRO A 338 0.98 -15.82 4.98
N LEU A 339 0.28 -16.95 4.81
CA LEU A 339 0.69 -18.03 3.91
C LEU A 339 0.14 -17.87 2.48
N LEU A 340 -0.51 -16.78 2.16
CA LEU A 340 -1.03 -16.53 0.80
C LEU A 340 0.04 -16.69 -0.29
N ALA A 341 1.26 -16.21 -0.05
CA ALA A 341 2.34 -16.34 -1.04
C ALA A 341 2.75 -17.80 -1.30
N VAL A 342 2.64 -18.67 -0.31
CA VAL A 342 2.89 -20.10 -0.49
C VAL A 342 1.83 -20.70 -1.40
N ARG A 343 0.54 -20.42 -1.16
CA ARG A 343 -0.56 -20.91 -2.01
C ARG A 343 -0.49 -20.33 -3.42
N PHE A 344 -0.20 -19.04 -3.56
CA PHE A 344 0.00 -18.40 -4.86
C PHE A 344 1.03 -19.12 -5.73
N ARG A 345 2.13 -19.58 -5.12
CA ARG A 345 3.17 -20.34 -5.83
C ARG A 345 2.74 -21.77 -6.17
N GLN A 346 1.89 -22.38 -5.33
CA GLN A 346 1.38 -23.75 -5.54
C GLN A 346 0.34 -23.83 -6.65
N THR A 347 -0.56 -22.85 -6.76
CA THR A 347 -1.65 -22.85 -7.75
C THR A 347 -1.13 -22.93 -9.18
N ARG A 348 0.04 -22.35 -9.50
CA ARG A 348 0.63 -22.41 -10.83
C ARG A 348 1.40 -23.71 -11.12
N ALA A 349 1.87 -24.40 -10.09
CA ALA A 349 2.54 -25.70 -10.28
C ALA A 349 1.58 -26.78 -10.81
N THR A 350 0.27 -26.63 -10.55
CA THR A 350 -0.78 -27.54 -11.03
C THR A 350 -1.27 -27.24 -12.45
N GLU A 351 -1.05 -26.01 -12.98
CA GLU A 351 -1.46 -25.66 -14.36
C GLU A 351 -0.40 -26.02 -15.42
N VAL A 352 0.82 -26.36 -15.02
CA VAL A 352 1.95 -26.70 -15.90
C VAL A 352 2.26 -28.20 -15.89
N ALA A 353 1.58 -28.98 -15.07
CA ALA A 353 1.68 -30.45 -15.00
C ALA A 353 0.50 -31.10 -15.74
#